data_0e2400a69151a1cb3f3576e2a54cf300
#
_entry.id   0e2400a69151a1cb3f3576e2a54cf300
#
_cell.length_a   1.000
_cell.length_b   1.000
_cell.length_c   1.000
_cell.angle_alpha   90.00
_cell.angle_beta   90.00
_cell.angle_gamma   90.00
#
_symmetry.space_group_name_H-M   'P 1'
#
loop_
_entity.id
_entity.type
_entity.pdbx_description
1 polymer ?
#
loop_
_entity_poly.entity_id
_entity_poly.type
_entity_poly.pdbx_seq_one_letter_code
_entity_poly.pdbx_strand_id
1 'polypeptide(L)'
;LNSPVTEIDTSGSNVVVSDAKGQRHLARQVIVTVSIGVLQQEIINFTPALPASTVTAYNSIGFDKGMKVALRFESPWWETEGHPLAWLVTEGLAGACWAPSNYKLEAGSHILMCYPMGSNGVALADIGLAAGGGDDGERAVVASILEDLERVFPQALGEASPNFLEAVV
;
A
#
# COMPACT_ATOMS: atom_id res chain seq x y z
N LEU A 1 15.20 12.07 14.40
CA LEU A 1 14.44 12.41 13.20
C LEU A 1 15.23 13.39 12.35
N ASN A 2 15.05 13.37 11.03
CA ASN A 2 15.83 14.18 10.06
C ASN A 2 17.33 13.88 10.08
N SER A 3 17.71 12.62 10.19
CA SER A 3 19.10 12.12 10.20
C SER A 3 19.17 10.87 9.32
N PRO A 4 18.95 10.99 7.99
CA PRO A 4 19.06 9.85 7.10
C PRO A 4 20.46 9.28 7.12
N VAL A 5 20.55 7.94 7.22
CA VAL A 5 21.84 7.21 7.20
C VAL A 5 22.36 7.21 5.77
N THR A 6 23.67 7.49 5.62
CA THR A 6 24.38 7.50 4.34
C THR A 6 25.44 6.42 4.24
N GLU A 7 25.95 5.94 5.38
CA GLU A 7 27.00 4.92 5.40
C GLU A 7 26.87 4.02 6.63
N ILE A 8 27.19 2.73 6.46
CA ILE A 8 27.37 1.74 7.52
C ILE A 8 28.71 1.05 7.30
N ASP A 9 29.67 1.33 8.18
CA ASP A 9 31.01 0.76 8.14
C ASP A 9 31.18 -0.31 9.22
N THR A 10 31.45 -1.54 8.79
CA THR A 10 31.70 -2.71 9.64
C THR A 10 33.15 -3.20 9.57
N SER A 11 34.05 -2.44 9.00
CA SER A 11 35.44 -2.83 8.82
C SER A 11 36.27 -2.83 10.12
N GLY A 12 35.83 -2.10 11.14
CA GLY A 12 36.49 -1.99 12.44
C GLY A 12 35.93 -2.95 13.49
N SER A 13 36.39 -2.78 14.74
CA SER A 13 35.87 -3.54 15.90
C SER A 13 34.44 -3.15 16.31
N ASN A 14 34.04 -1.96 15.97
CA ASN A 14 32.68 -1.45 16.13
C ASN A 14 32.09 -1.06 14.79
N VAL A 15 30.79 -1.16 14.68
CA VAL A 15 30.05 -0.63 13.53
C VAL A 15 29.94 0.88 13.67
N VAL A 16 30.23 1.61 12.61
CA VAL A 16 30.06 3.06 12.53
C VAL A 16 28.94 3.37 11.55
N VAL A 17 27.91 4.04 12.02
CA VAL A 17 26.80 4.53 11.19
C VAL A 17 26.96 6.03 11.02
N SER A 18 27.07 6.52 9.79
CA SER A 18 27.17 7.94 9.46
C SER A 18 25.86 8.44 8.88
N ASP A 19 25.44 9.64 9.26
CA ASP A 19 24.25 10.28 8.73
C ASP A 19 24.60 11.44 7.77
N ALA A 20 23.59 11.96 7.07
CA ALA A 20 23.73 13.06 6.13
C ALA A 20 24.16 14.39 6.77
N LYS A 21 24.19 14.49 8.10
CA LYS A 21 24.70 15.65 8.85
C LYS A 21 26.16 15.47 9.24
N GLY A 22 26.78 14.35 8.85
CA GLY A 22 28.16 14.01 9.21
C GLY A 22 28.30 13.49 10.65
N GLN A 23 27.20 13.19 11.36
CA GLN A 23 27.27 12.60 12.68
C GLN A 23 27.60 11.10 12.56
N ARG A 24 28.40 10.61 13.49
CA ARG A 24 28.83 9.21 13.54
C ARG A 24 28.31 8.56 14.83
N HIS A 25 27.66 7.42 14.66
CA HIS A 25 27.11 6.62 15.74
C HIS A 25 27.86 5.30 15.81
N LEU A 26 28.39 4.96 17.00
CA LEU A 26 29.14 3.72 17.20
C LEU A 26 28.25 2.69 17.92
N ALA A 27 28.27 1.45 17.43
CA ALA A 27 27.55 0.33 18.01
C ALA A 27 28.34 -0.97 17.84
N ARG A 28 28.04 -1.98 18.66
CA ARG A 28 28.59 -3.33 18.46
C ARG A 28 27.89 -4.06 17.31
N GLN A 29 26.61 -3.75 17.10
CA GLN A 29 25.76 -4.35 16.07
C GLN A 29 24.74 -3.32 15.59
N VAL A 30 24.33 -3.44 14.34
CA VAL A 30 23.29 -2.63 13.72
C VAL A 30 22.27 -3.54 13.04
N ILE A 31 21.00 -3.27 13.24
CA ILE A 31 19.89 -3.91 12.52
C ILE A 31 19.37 -2.92 11.48
N VAL A 32 19.45 -3.31 10.21
CA VAL A 32 18.98 -2.48 9.09
C VAL A 32 17.53 -2.86 8.78
N THR A 33 16.60 -1.94 9.01
CA THR A 33 15.16 -2.14 8.83
C THR A 33 14.56 -1.22 7.76
N VAL A 34 15.38 -0.70 6.87
CA VAL A 34 14.92 0.13 5.76
C VAL A 34 14.10 -0.70 4.77
N SER A 35 13.22 -0.05 4.01
CA SER A 35 12.45 -0.74 2.97
C SER A 35 13.35 -1.29 1.86
N ILE A 36 12.86 -2.30 1.14
CA ILE A 36 13.52 -2.85 -0.04
C ILE A 36 13.83 -1.75 -1.07
N GLY A 37 12.91 -0.82 -1.29
CA GLY A 37 13.12 0.30 -2.23
C GLY A 37 14.31 1.18 -1.85
N VAL A 38 14.61 1.36 -0.57
CA VAL A 38 15.80 2.09 -0.11
C VAL A 38 17.07 1.31 -0.42
N LEU A 39 17.08 -0.01 -0.24
CA LEU A 39 18.22 -0.86 -0.58
C LEU A 39 18.48 -0.89 -2.08
N GLN A 40 17.42 -1.00 -2.90
CA GLN A 40 17.52 -1.02 -4.37
C GLN A 40 18.03 0.31 -4.96
N GLN A 41 17.84 1.42 -4.27
CA GLN A 41 18.36 2.72 -4.67
C GLN A 41 19.82 2.95 -4.29
N GLU A 42 20.42 2.02 -3.54
CA GLU A 42 21.85 2.06 -3.13
C GLU A 42 22.28 3.39 -2.47
N ILE A 43 21.33 4.07 -1.79
CA ILE A 43 21.62 5.37 -1.13
C ILE A 43 22.38 5.23 0.20
N ILE A 44 22.48 4.01 0.73
CA ILE A 44 23.30 3.70 1.91
C ILE A 44 24.54 2.96 1.45
N ASN A 45 25.72 3.54 1.71
CA ASN A 45 26.99 2.91 1.40
C ASN A 45 27.33 1.89 2.49
N PHE A 46 27.67 0.66 2.12
CA PHE A 46 28.12 -0.39 3.03
C PHE A 46 29.61 -0.63 2.87
N THR A 47 30.36 -0.57 3.98
CA THR A 47 31.79 -0.83 4.03
C THR A 47 32.07 -1.97 5.03
N PRO A 48 32.66 -3.14 4.61
CA PRO A 48 32.83 -3.53 3.20
C PRO A 48 31.51 -3.69 2.47
N ALA A 49 31.53 -3.68 1.14
CA ALA A 49 30.33 -3.85 0.31
C ALA A 49 29.57 -5.13 0.68
N LEU A 50 28.25 -5.07 0.57
CA LEU A 50 27.40 -6.24 0.80
C LEU A 50 27.75 -7.38 -0.15
N PRO A 51 27.63 -8.66 0.26
CA PRO A 51 27.82 -9.80 -0.62
C PRO A 51 26.97 -9.69 -1.88
N ALA A 52 27.52 -10.04 -3.03
CA ALA A 52 26.81 -9.98 -4.31
C ALA A 52 25.49 -10.79 -4.29
N SER A 53 25.45 -11.92 -3.57
CA SER A 53 24.21 -12.70 -3.38
C SER A 53 23.12 -11.92 -2.66
N THR A 54 23.48 -11.10 -1.67
CA THR A 54 22.52 -10.24 -0.94
C THR A 54 22.01 -9.13 -1.86
N VAL A 55 22.89 -8.50 -2.64
CA VAL A 55 22.51 -7.48 -3.62
C VAL A 55 21.56 -8.05 -4.67
N THR A 56 21.91 -9.23 -5.22
CA THR A 56 21.03 -9.93 -6.18
C THR A 56 19.68 -10.26 -5.55
N ALA A 57 19.65 -10.74 -4.30
CA ALA A 57 18.42 -11.12 -3.61
C ALA A 57 17.47 -9.91 -3.46
N TYR A 58 17.93 -8.79 -2.90
CA TYR A 58 17.01 -7.65 -2.72
C TYR A 58 16.62 -6.99 -4.04
N ASN A 59 17.45 -7.04 -5.08
CA ASN A 59 17.10 -6.53 -6.41
C ASN A 59 16.10 -7.43 -7.16
N SER A 60 15.99 -8.71 -6.77
CA SER A 60 14.99 -9.62 -7.34
C SER A 60 13.62 -9.55 -6.67
N ILE A 61 13.50 -8.84 -5.55
CA ILE A 61 12.23 -8.65 -4.84
C ILE A 61 11.48 -7.49 -5.47
N GLY A 62 10.25 -7.72 -5.93
CA GLY A 62 9.37 -6.64 -6.42
C GLY A 62 9.05 -5.66 -5.29
N PHE A 63 9.03 -4.38 -5.63
CA PHE A 63 8.59 -3.30 -4.75
C PHE A 63 7.60 -2.45 -5.52
N ASP A 64 6.43 -3.06 -5.77
CA ASP A 64 5.38 -2.47 -6.59
C ASP A 64 4.56 -1.45 -5.84
N LYS A 65 3.78 -0.69 -6.60
CA LYS A 65 2.79 0.23 -6.08
C LYS A 65 1.66 -0.56 -5.42
N GLY A 66 1.18 -0.05 -4.31
CA GLY A 66 -0.03 -0.51 -3.65
C GLY A 66 -0.71 0.69 -3.02
N MET A 67 -2.03 0.62 -2.89
CA MET A 67 -2.80 1.65 -2.25
C MET A 67 -3.87 1.04 -1.36
N LYS A 68 -4.36 1.80 -0.40
CA LYS A 68 -5.54 1.46 0.38
C LYS A 68 -6.64 2.43 0.02
N VAL A 69 -7.80 1.91 -0.31
CA VAL A 69 -8.97 2.70 -0.65
C VAL A 69 -10.06 2.37 0.35
N ALA A 70 -10.45 3.37 1.14
CA ALA A 70 -11.58 3.29 2.05
C ALA A 70 -12.82 3.84 1.35
N LEU A 71 -13.82 2.99 1.15
CA LEU A 71 -15.09 3.34 0.52
C LEU A 71 -16.19 3.38 1.59
N ARG A 72 -16.89 4.49 1.73
CA ARG A 72 -18.01 4.64 2.64
C ARG A 72 -19.34 4.59 1.89
N PHE A 73 -20.28 3.81 2.43
CA PHE A 73 -21.60 3.60 1.85
C PHE A 73 -22.71 3.87 2.86
N GLU A 74 -23.91 4.12 2.37
CA GLU A 74 -25.12 4.27 3.21
C GLU A 74 -25.56 2.93 3.80
N SER A 75 -25.37 1.82 3.07
CA SER A 75 -25.77 0.48 3.48
C SER A 75 -24.67 -0.55 3.17
N PRO A 76 -24.59 -1.65 3.94
CA PRO A 76 -23.62 -2.73 3.70
C PRO A 76 -24.15 -3.69 2.62
N TRP A 77 -24.32 -3.23 1.40
CA TRP A 77 -24.87 -3.99 0.27
C TRP A 77 -24.08 -5.28 -0.06
N TRP A 78 -22.85 -5.39 0.41
CA TRP A 78 -22.03 -6.60 0.27
C TRP A 78 -22.36 -7.69 1.29
N GLU A 79 -23.18 -7.41 2.30
CA GLU A 79 -23.65 -8.38 3.26
C GLU A 79 -24.87 -9.12 2.68
N THR A 80 -24.77 -10.46 2.58
CA THR A 80 -25.86 -11.30 2.13
C THR A 80 -26.44 -12.07 3.31
N GLU A 81 -27.77 -12.08 3.46
CA GLU A 81 -28.49 -12.85 4.49
C GLU A 81 -28.01 -12.58 5.94
N GLY A 82 -27.51 -11.38 6.23
CA GLY A 82 -27.01 -11.02 7.56
C GLY A 82 -25.64 -11.58 7.90
N HIS A 83 -24.92 -12.14 6.91
CA HIS A 83 -23.56 -12.58 7.08
C HIS A 83 -22.59 -11.44 6.76
N PRO A 84 -21.76 -11.00 7.73
CA PRO A 84 -20.78 -9.96 7.48
C PRO A 84 -19.70 -10.47 6.50
N LEU A 85 -19.29 -9.61 5.57
CA LEU A 85 -18.16 -9.88 4.71
C LEU A 85 -16.87 -9.88 5.54
N ALA A 86 -16.26 -11.05 5.71
CA ALA A 86 -14.97 -11.14 6.38
C ALA A 86 -13.82 -10.71 5.46
N TRP A 87 -13.83 -11.23 4.24
CA TRP A 87 -12.77 -11.02 3.26
C TRP A 87 -13.25 -11.33 1.85
N LEU A 88 -12.90 -10.48 0.90
CA LEU A 88 -13.19 -10.64 -0.52
C LEU A 88 -11.87 -10.52 -1.28
N VAL A 89 -11.62 -11.40 -2.24
CA VAL A 89 -10.55 -11.25 -3.21
C VAL A 89 -11.17 -11.27 -4.60
N THR A 90 -10.94 -10.20 -5.36
CA THR A 90 -11.40 -10.10 -6.76
C THR A 90 -10.27 -10.41 -7.72
N GLU A 91 -10.62 -10.86 -8.93
CA GLU A 91 -9.66 -10.96 -10.04
C GLU A 91 -9.44 -9.58 -10.73
N GLY A 92 -10.26 -8.59 -10.36
CA GLY A 92 -10.22 -7.25 -10.91
C GLY A 92 -9.36 -6.27 -10.11
N LEU A 93 -9.55 -4.98 -10.37
CA LEU A 93 -8.71 -3.91 -9.83
C LEU A 93 -8.90 -3.66 -8.34
N ALA A 94 -10.06 -4.01 -7.75
CA ALA A 94 -10.30 -3.84 -6.33
C ALA A 94 -9.33 -4.68 -5.45
N GLY A 95 -8.86 -5.82 -5.98
CA GLY A 95 -7.92 -6.70 -5.30
C GLY A 95 -8.55 -7.37 -4.07
N ALA A 96 -7.93 -7.19 -2.90
CA ALA A 96 -8.43 -7.73 -1.64
C ALA A 96 -9.25 -6.65 -0.90
N CYS A 97 -10.50 -6.97 -0.55
CA CYS A 97 -11.35 -6.06 0.20
C CYS A 97 -11.89 -6.73 1.47
N TRP A 98 -12.17 -5.93 2.51
CA TRP A 98 -12.77 -6.38 3.76
C TRP A 98 -13.58 -5.27 4.41
N ALA A 99 -14.59 -5.66 5.18
CA ALA A 99 -15.31 -4.76 6.06
C ALA A 99 -14.61 -4.78 7.44
N PRO A 100 -14.05 -3.66 7.94
CA PRO A 100 -13.41 -3.61 9.24
C PRO A 100 -14.42 -3.94 10.34
N SER A 101 -14.14 -4.98 11.14
CA SER A 101 -15.08 -5.51 12.14
C SER A 101 -15.47 -4.53 13.26
N ASN A 102 -14.72 -3.44 13.44
CA ASN A 102 -14.91 -2.45 14.49
C ASN A 102 -15.53 -1.14 13.99
N TYR A 103 -15.86 -1.05 12.71
CA TYR A 103 -16.42 0.16 12.10
C TYR A 103 -17.93 0.10 12.02
N LYS A 104 -18.58 0.05 13.16
CA LYS A 104 -19.91 0.64 13.27
C LYS A 104 -19.70 2.13 13.51
N LEU A 105 -19.37 2.87 12.47
CA LEU A 105 -19.57 4.31 12.46
C LEU A 105 -21.06 4.58 12.78
N GLU A 106 -21.36 5.81 13.16
CA GLU A 106 -22.74 6.25 13.45
C GLU A 106 -23.75 5.64 12.50
N ALA A 107 -24.96 5.35 12.98
CA ALA A 107 -25.99 4.69 12.21
C ALA A 107 -26.09 5.26 10.79
N GLY A 108 -25.84 4.44 9.77
CA GLY A 108 -25.94 4.82 8.36
C GLY A 108 -24.61 5.01 7.62
N SER A 109 -23.46 4.62 8.19
CA SER A 109 -22.23 4.59 7.40
C SER A 109 -21.50 3.26 7.53
N HIS A 110 -21.21 2.62 6.40
CA HIS A 110 -20.53 1.35 6.31
C HIS A 110 -19.26 1.51 5.47
N ILE A 111 -18.13 0.99 5.96
CA ILE A 111 -16.84 1.08 5.27
C ILE A 111 -16.47 -0.27 4.69
N LEU A 112 -16.06 -0.24 3.43
CA LEU A 112 -15.35 -1.31 2.76
C LEU A 112 -13.93 -0.83 2.46
N MET A 113 -12.93 -1.55 2.97
CA MET A 113 -11.52 -1.30 2.67
C MET A 113 -11.09 -2.18 1.52
N CYS A 114 -10.50 -1.60 0.48
CA CYS A 114 -9.88 -2.33 -0.60
C CYS A 114 -8.36 -2.08 -0.63
N TYR A 115 -7.60 -3.11 -0.97
CA TYR A 115 -6.15 -3.09 -0.99
C TYR A 115 -5.60 -3.69 -2.29
N PRO A 116 -5.72 -2.93 -3.39
CA PRO A 116 -5.06 -3.30 -4.64
C PRO A 116 -3.54 -3.23 -4.49
N MET A 117 -2.88 -4.33 -4.85
CA MET A 117 -1.43 -4.48 -4.78
C MET A 117 -0.86 -5.00 -6.10
N GLY A 118 0.45 -4.89 -6.27
CA GLY A 118 1.16 -5.41 -7.42
C GLY A 118 0.64 -4.80 -8.72
N SER A 119 0.34 -5.63 -9.72
CA SER A 119 -0.15 -5.17 -11.02
C SER A 119 -1.45 -4.35 -10.95
N ASN A 120 -2.34 -4.67 -10.01
CA ASN A 120 -3.59 -3.92 -9.81
C ASN A 120 -3.32 -2.52 -9.25
N GLY A 121 -2.41 -2.42 -8.29
CA GLY A 121 -1.96 -1.13 -7.74
C GLY A 121 -1.28 -0.26 -8.80
N VAL A 122 -0.48 -0.85 -9.68
CA VAL A 122 0.15 -0.15 -10.82
C VAL A 122 -0.92 0.34 -11.79
N ALA A 123 -1.84 -0.54 -12.20
CA ALA A 123 -2.90 -0.19 -13.16
C ALA A 123 -3.79 0.95 -12.64
N LEU A 124 -4.18 0.92 -11.36
CA LEU A 124 -4.97 1.99 -10.75
C LEU A 124 -4.18 3.31 -10.65
N ALA A 125 -2.89 3.25 -10.32
CA ALA A 125 -2.05 4.44 -10.32
C ALA A 125 -1.95 5.06 -11.72
N ASP A 126 -1.83 4.25 -12.78
CA ASP A 126 -1.79 4.71 -14.15
C ASP A 126 -3.14 5.31 -14.60
N ILE A 127 -4.27 4.71 -14.18
CA ILE A 127 -5.63 5.28 -14.38
C ILE A 127 -5.72 6.66 -13.74
N GLY A 128 -5.30 6.80 -12.48
CA GLY A 128 -5.33 8.07 -11.78
C GLY A 128 -4.46 9.14 -12.44
N LEU A 129 -3.27 8.77 -12.91
CA LEU A 129 -2.38 9.68 -13.63
C LEU A 129 -2.97 10.08 -14.99
N ALA A 130 -3.56 9.15 -15.73
CA ALA A 130 -4.20 9.41 -17.03
C ALA A 130 -5.40 10.35 -16.89
N ALA A 131 -6.10 10.34 -15.76
CA ALA A 131 -7.20 11.25 -15.44
C ALA A 131 -6.73 12.65 -14.99
N GLY A 132 -5.42 12.89 -14.88
CA GLY A 132 -4.84 14.18 -14.51
C GLY A 132 -4.29 14.25 -13.08
N GLY A 133 -4.38 13.18 -12.31
CA GLY A 133 -3.97 13.15 -10.89
C GLY A 133 -4.89 13.95 -9.98
N GLY A 134 -4.49 14.14 -8.71
CA GLY A 134 -5.31 14.86 -7.72
C GLY A 134 -6.73 14.32 -7.62
N ASP A 135 -7.71 15.17 -7.37
CA ASP A 135 -9.11 14.79 -7.18
C ASP A 135 -9.72 14.06 -8.39
N ASP A 136 -9.32 14.40 -9.63
CA ASP A 136 -9.80 13.72 -10.83
C ASP A 136 -9.22 12.31 -10.92
N GLY A 137 -7.95 12.17 -10.57
CA GLY A 137 -7.28 10.88 -10.49
C GLY A 137 -7.88 9.97 -9.42
N GLU A 138 -8.15 10.50 -8.23
CA GLU A 138 -8.81 9.75 -7.16
C GLU A 138 -10.20 9.29 -7.56
N ARG A 139 -11.00 10.17 -8.20
CA ARG A 139 -12.33 9.79 -8.73
C ARG A 139 -12.26 8.67 -9.74
N ALA A 140 -11.28 8.70 -10.65
CA ALA A 140 -11.10 7.65 -11.66
C ALA A 140 -10.70 6.29 -11.03
N VAL A 141 -9.83 6.31 -10.02
CA VAL A 141 -9.45 5.12 -9.25
C VAL A 141 -10.67 4.53 -8.53
N VAL A 142 -11.43 5.36 -7.82
CA VAL A 142 -12.63 4.95 -7.09
C VAL A 142 -13.68 4.37 -8.05
N ALA A 143 -13.94 5.01 -9.18
CA ALA A 143 -14.88 4.52 -10.18
C ALA A 143 -14.50 3.12 -10.70
N SER A 144 -13.21 2.89 -10.96
CA SER A 144 -12.71 1.59 -11.41
C SER A 144 -12.88 0.48 -10.37
N ILE A 145 -12.71 0.81 -9.08
CA ILE A 145 -12.92 -0.15 -7.99
C ILE A 145 -14.41 -0.44 -7.81
N LEU A 146 -15.29 0.56 -7.86
CA LEU A 146 -16.74 0.38 -7.77
C LEU A 146 -17.26 -0.50 -8.90
N GLU A 147 -16.81 -0.27 -10.13
CA GLU A 147 -17.18 -1.10 -11.29
C GLU A 147 -16.76 -2.57 -11.10
N ASP A 148 -15.61 -2.82 -10.53
CA ASP A 148 -15.16 -4.18 -10.23
C ASP A 148 -16.00 -4.84 -9.14
N LEU A 149 -16.32 -4.12 -8.08
CA LEU A 149 -17.18 -4.61 -7.00
C LEU A 149 -18.61 -4.92 -7.48
N GLU A 150 -19.17 -4.12 -8.37
CA GLU A 150 -20.48 -4.38 -8.98
C GLU A 150 -20.49 -5.67 -9.82
N ARG A 151 -19.37 -6.00 -10.47
CA ARG A 151 -19.25 -7.29 -11.19
C ARG A 151 -19.22 -8.50 -10.25
N VAL A 152 -18.60 -8.35 -9.09
CA VAL A 152 -18.46 -9.43 -8.10
C VAL A 152 -19.80 -9.70 -7.40
N PHE A 153 -20.61 -8.68 -7.22
CA PHE A 153 -21.93 -8.77 -6.56
C PHE A 153 -23.07 -8.52 -7.57
N PRO A 154 -23.41 -9.52 -8.41
CA PRO A 154 -24.44 -9.33 -9.43
C PRO A 154 -25.82 -8.95 -8.88
N GLN A 155 -26.13 -9.34 -7.63
CA GLN A 155 -27.37 -8.98 -6.94
C GLN A 155 -27.40 -7.50 -6.53
N ALA A 156 -26.23 -6.88 -6.40
CA ALA A 156 -26.06 -5.48 -6.06
C ALA A 156 -25.70 -4.63 -7.30
N LEU A 157 -25.93 -5.18 -8.50
CA LEU A 157 -25.57 -4.52 -9.75
C LEU A 157 -26.23 -3.13 -9.83
N GLY A 158 -25.42 -2.10 -9.88
CA GLY A 158 -25.85 -0.71 -9.85
C GLY A 158 -26.18 -0.17 -8.45
N GLU A 159 -26.02 -0.97 -7.38
CA GLU A 159 -26.27 -0.51 -6.00
C GLU A 159 -25.02 0.07 -5.32
N ALA A 160 -23.82 -0.35 -5.75
CA ALA A 160 -22.60 0.16 -5.16
C ALA A 160 -22.42 1.66 -5.40
N SER A 161 -22.56 2.11 -6.63
CA SER A 161 -22.42 3.52 -7.00
C SER A 161 -23.49 4.43 -6.40
N PRO A 162 -24.82 4.07 -6.43
CA PRO A 162 -25.87 4.90 -5.81
C PRO A 162 -25.75 5.02 -4.30
N ASN A 163 -25.24 3.97 -3.61
CA ASN A 163 -25.06 3.97 -2.16
C ASN A 163 -23.71 4.52 -1.70
N PHE A 164 -22.82 4.83 -2.64
CA PHE A 164 -21.51 5.37 -2.35
C PHE A 164 -21.60 6.82 -1.85
N LEU A 165 -20.93 7.11 -0.75
CA LEU A 165 -20.91 8.42 -0.12
C LEU A 165 -19.60 9.15 -0.37
N GLU A 166 -18.49 8.51 -0.05
CA GLU A 166 -17.16 9.10 -0.18
C GLU A 166 -16.05 8.05 -0.19
N ALA A 167 -14.86 8.43 -0.64
CA ALA A 167 -13.68 7.60 -0.55
C ALA A 167 -12.47 8.39 -0.03
N VAL A 168 -11.49 7.65 0.50
CA VAL A 168 -10.13 8.11 0.79
C VAL A 168 -9.17 7.13 0.13
N VAL A 169 -8.27 7.67 -0.70
CA VAL A 169 -7.28 6.92 -1.47
C VAL A 169 -5.87 7.16 -0.92
#